data_d003e88df0f5c3beb39a028f3dc17dab
#
_entry.id   d003e88df0f5c3beb39a028f3dc17dab
#
_cell.length_a   1.000
_cell.length_b   1.000
_cell.length_c   1.000
_cell.angle_alpha   90.00
_cell.angle_beta   90.00
_cell.angle_gamma   90.00
#
_symmetry.space_group_name_H-M   'P 1'
#
loop_
_entity.id
_entity.type
_entity.pdbx_description
1 polymer ?
#
loop_
_entity_poly.entity_id
_entity_poly.type
_entity_poly.pdbx_seq_one_letter_code
_entity_poly.pdbx_strand_id
1 'polypeptide(L)'
;MPLPAAPALRLTLSQRDELVQVTRYPGTPQSIVLRCRVVLGAAEGTANNELARQLSTSLPTVLLWRRRFRQQGLLGVLQDKARSGRPRSVTPEKEAAIIEATRNTKPKNATHWSVRSMARHQGVSSATVQRIWSAYHLQPHRVEHFKFSTDPEFVRKVRDIVGLYLNPPDKALVFSVDEKSQIQALDRTQPLLPLRPGLPERQTHDYERHGTTTLFAALNVLDGTVLGHCQPRHRHQEFLGFLDRLAASVNDRGQDVHIVMDNYGTHKHPQVKTWFAAHPRYHVHFTPTGSSWLNQIERWFAEITAKRIRRGTFLSVKELTRAIQAYIHETNRTPKPFVWTATAKSILRKLKKYKESLDTGH
;
A
#
# COMPACT_ATOMS: atom_id res chain seq x y z
N MET A 1 62.48 19.13 35.98
CA MET A 1 62.54 17.67 35.62
C MET A 1 61.61 17.48 34.44
N PRO A 2 62.04 16.81 33.35
CA PRO A 2 61.15 16.46 32.28
C PRO A 2 60.10 15.45 32.79
N LEU A 3 58.83 15.72 32.49
CA LEU A 3 57.73 14.78 32.84
C LEU A 3 57.98 13.41 32.25
N PRO A 4 57.72 12.31 33.01
CA PRO A 4 57.97 10.95 32.52
C PRO A 4 57.17 10.70 31.24
N ALA A 5 57.80 10.01 30.27
CA ALA A 5 57.16 9.65 29.02
C ALA A 5 55.95 8.79 29.29
N ALA A 6 54.85 9.06 28.62
CA ALA A 6 53.63 8.24 28.76
C ALA A 6 53.89 6.80 28.35
N PRO A 7 53.48 5.80 29.16
CA PRO A 7 53.78 4.39 28.87
C PRO A 7 53.22 3.96 27.48
N ALA A 8 54.02 3.13 26.76
CA ALA A 8 53.61 2.61 25.45
C ALA A 8 52.30 1.86 25.54
N LEU A 9 51.47 1.93 24.49
CA LEU A 9 50.24 1.14 24.39
C LEU A 9 50.59 -0.30 24.03
N ARG A 10 49.93 -1.22 24.69
CA ARG A 10 50.06 -2.67 24.34
C ARG A 10 49.05 -3.02 23.28
N LEU A 11 49.51 -3.49 22.12
CA LEU A 11 48.68 -3.99 21.03
C LEU A 11 48.93 -5.49 20.87
N THR A 12 47.89 -6.26 20.59
CA THR A 12 48.05 -7.63 20.06
C THR A 12 48.49 -7.54 18.59
N LEU A 13 49.03 -8.62 18.04
CA LEU A 13 49.42 -8.70 16.62
C LEU A 13 48.22 -8.42 15.73
N SER A 14 47.09 -9.04 16.02
CA SER A 14 45.80 -8.83 15.28
C SER A 14 45.35 -7.38 15.31
N GLN A 15 45.38 -6.70 16.47
CA GLN A 15 45.04 -5.29 16.58
C GLN A 15 45.95 -4.39 15.77
N ARG A 16 47.25 -4.69 15.76
CA ARG A 16 48.23 -3.94 14.98
C ARG A 16 47.97 -4.10 13.49
N ASP A 17 47.74 -5.31 13.03
CA ASP A 17 47.45 -5.59 11.60
C ASP A 17 46.17 -4.90 11.12
N GLU A 18 45.12 -4.94 11.92
CA GLU A 18 43.87 -4.26 11.61
C GLU A 18 44.04 -2.72 11.52
N LEU A 19 44.74 -2.11 12.48
CA LEU A 19 45.03 -0.68 12.43
C LEU A 19 45.86 -0.31 11.19
N VAL A 20 46.86 -1.13 10.84
CA VAL A 20 47.69 -0.91 9.64
C VAL A 20 46.84 -1.04 8.36
N GLN A 21 46.01 -2.07 8.26
CA GLN A 21 45.12 -2.25 7.11
C GLN A 21 44.18 -1.03 6.94
N VAL A 22 43.55 -0.56 8.03
CA VAL A 22 42.67 0.62 8.02
C VAL A 22 43.43 1.87 7.54
N THR A 23 44.71 2.05 7.95
CA THR A 23 45.49 3.22 7.48
C THR A 23 45.89 3.14 6.02
N ARG A 24 45.96 1.94 5.43
CA ARG A 24 46.37 1.70 4.02
C ARG A 24 45.18 1.73 3.08
N TYR A 25 43.97 1.48 3.57
CA TYR A 25 42.79 1.43 2.71
C TYR A 25 42.41 2.82 2.20
N PRO A 26 42.35 3.06 0.87
CA PRO A 26 42.15 4.39 0.31
C PRO A 26 40.78 5.01 0.64
N GLY A 27 39.75 4.21 0.94
CA GLY A 27 38.43 4.65 1.31
C GLY A 27 38.27 5.04 2.78
N THR A 28 39.31 4.90 3.61
CA THR A 28 39.22 5.25 5.03
C THR A 28 39.19 6.76 5.25
N PRO A 29 38.21 7.30 5.99
CA PRO A 29 38.18 8.72 6.35
C PRO A 29 39.47 9.15 7.05
N GLN A 30 40.04 10.30 6.65
CA GLN A 30 41.30 10.81 7.20
C GLN A 30 41.28 10.98 8.73
N SER A 31 40.11 11.28 9.30
CA SER A 31 39.94 11.32 10.75
C SER A 31 40.20 9.99 11.43
N ILE A 32 39.80 8.88 10.80
CA ILE A 32 40.04 7.50 11.31
C ILE A 32 41.49 7.14 11.09
N VAL A 33 42.09 7.46 9.95
CA VAL A 33 43.53 7.24 9.68
C VAL A 33 44.38 7.93 10.73
N LEU A 34 44.09 9.20 11.07
CA LEU A 34 44.79 9.93 12.12
C LEU A 34 44.72 9.22 13.47
N ARG A 35 43.54 8.71 13.86
CA ARG A 35 43.33 7.99 15.12
C ARG A 35 44.15 6.70 15.17
N CYS A 36 44.16 5.94 14.09
CA CYS A 36 44.95 4.71 13.97
C CYS A 36 46.43 5.00 14.06
N ARG A 37 46.93 6.03 13.38
CA ARG A 37 48.35 6.44 13.46
C ARG A 37 48.76 6.90 14.87
N VAL A 38 47.87 7.59 15.61
CA VAL A 38 48.12 7.95 17.02
C VAL A 38 48.30 6.70 17.87
N VAL A 39 47.46 5.67 17.70
CA VAL A 39 47.53 4.43 18.47
C VAL A 39 48.76 3.61 18.10
N LEU A 40 49.07 3.50 16.81
CA LEU A 40 50.28 2.76 16.33
C LEU A 40 51.58 3.41 16.85
N GLY A 41 51.73 4.73 16.68
CA GLY A 41 52.92 5.44 17.16
C GLY A 41 53.05 5.43 18.69
N ALA A 42 51.90 5.45 19.41
CA ALA A 42 51.88 5.30 20.85
C ALA A 42 52.26 3.87 21.31
N ALA A 43 52.03 2.85 20.49
CA ALA A 43 52.48 1.48 20.77
C ALA A 43 53.97 1.30 20.48
N GLU A 44 54.54 2.09 19.59
CA GLU A 44 55.98 2.15 19.30
C GLU A 44 56.78 2.96 20.38
N GLY A 45 56.08 3.48 21.37
CA GLY A 45 56.73 4.23 22.46
C GLY A 45 56.98 5.70 22.15
N THR A 46 56.52 6.22 21.02
CA THR A 46 56.73 7.63 20.65
C THR A 46 56.05 8.57 21.67
N ALA A 47 56.75 9.59 22.10
CA ALA A 47 56.28 10.55 23.09
C ALA A 47 55.06 11.35 22.54
N ASN A 48 54.08 11.68 23.40
CA ASN A 48 52.83 12.33 23.00
C ASN A 48 53.03 13.67 22.24
N ASN A 49 54.00 14.49 22.68
CA ASN A 49 54.32 15.75 22.00
C ASN A 49 54.94 15.52 20.62
N GLU A 50 55.73 14.46 20.49
CA GLU A 50 56.31 14.07 19.20
C GLU A 50 55.28 13.55 18.26
N LEU A 51 54.36 12.68 18.72
CA LEU A 51 53.20 12.25 17.94
C LEU A 51 52.31 13.41 17.48
N ALA A 52 52.07 14.38 18.35
CA ALA A 52 51.30 15.55 17.99
C ALA A 52 51.95 16.33 16.84
N ARG A 53 53.27 16.46 16.88
CA ARG A 53 54.08 17.13 15.84
C ARG A 53 54.10 16.37 14.54
N GLN A 54 54.44 15.06 14.57
CA GLN A 54 54.51 14.21 13.41
C GLN A 54 53.17 14.09 12.65
N LEU A 55 52.07 14.00 13.41
CA LEU A 55 50.72 13.85 12.84
C LEU A 55 49.98 15.20 12.63
N SER A 56 50.66 16.30 12.80
CA SER A 56 50.10 17.67 12.66
C SER A 56 48.76 17.80 13.42
N THR A 57 48.73 17.36 14.68
CA THR A 57 47.53 17.37 15.52
C THR A 57 47.83 17.95 16.90
N SER A 58 46.80 18.19 17.70
CA SER A 58 47.02 18.72 19.06
C SER A 58 47.33 17.64 20.10
N LEU A 59 48.08 17.98 21.13
CA LEU A 59 48.35 17.10 22.26
C LEU A 59 47.07 16.53 22.91
N PRO A 60 46.03 17.35 23.17
CA PRO A 60 44.74 16.82 23.67
C PRO A 60 44.11 15.74 22.77
N THR A 61 44.26 15.88 21.47
CA THR A 61 43.80 14.86 20.50
C THR A 61 44.54 13.55 20.65
N VAL A 62 45.86 13.59 20.77
CA VAL A 62 46.69 12.37 21.02
C VAL A 62 46.25 11.70 22.32
N LEU A 63 46.14 12.46 23.40
CA LEU A 63 45.72 11.96 24.71
C LEU A 63 44.34 11.36 24.70
N LEU A 64 43.40 11.95 23.95
CA LEU A 64 42.03 11.48 23.78
C LEU A 64 42.00 10.08 23.12
N TRP A 65 42.72 9.89 22.01
CA TRP A 65 42.72 8.62 21.28
C TRP A 65 43.48 7.54 22.00
N ARG A 66 44.56 7.84 22.69
CA ARG A 66 45.25 6.91 23.61
C ARG A 66 44.33 6.44 24.73
N ARG A 67 43.59 7.35 25.38
CA ARG A 67 42.60 7.02 26.42
C ARG A 67 41.45 6.17 25.89
N ARG A 68 40.88 6.52 24.72
CA ARG A 68 39.79 5.75 24.09
C ARG A 68 40.27 4.33 23.73
N PHE A 69 41.43 4.18 23.17
CA PHE A 69 41.97 2.86 22.88
C PHE A 69 42.13 2.02 24.16
N ARG A 70 42.66 2.58 25.22
CA ARG A 70 42.77 1.88 26.50
C ARG A 70 41.43 1.43 27.09
N GLN A 71 40.41 2.21 26.93
CA GLN A 71 39.07 1.95 27.49
C GLN A 71 38.21 1.03 26.64
N GLN A 72 38.30 1.12 25.32
CA GLN A 72 37.37 0.50 24.38
C GLN A 72 38.05 -0.28 23.26
N GLY A 73 39.36 -0.39 23.26
CA GLY A 73 40.10 -1.08 22.22
C GLY A 73 39.90 -0.45 20.82
N LEU A 74 39.89 -1.31 19.82
CA LEU A 74 39.70 -0.90 18.42
C LEU A 74 38.40 -0.15 18.16
N LEU A 75 37.27 -0.57 18.79
CA LEU A 75 35.98 0.10 18.63
C LEU A 75 36.03 1.57 19.04
N GLY A 76 36.81 1.92 20.10
CA GLY A 76 36.95 3.29 20.55
C GLY A 76 37.69 4.21 19.55
N VAL A 77 38.44 3.62 18.61
CA VAL A 77 39.22 4.31 17.59
C VAL A 77 38.49 4.36 16.25
N LEU A 78 37.94 3.22 15.84
CA LEU A 78 37.34 3.04 14.53
C LEU A 78 35.89 3.59 14.43
N GLN A 79 35.17 3.67 15.57
CA GLN A 79 33.81 4.17 15.59
C GLN A 79 33.69 5.53 16.29
N ASP A 80 32.88 6.41 15.69
CA ASP A 80 32.53 7.67 16.34
C ASP A 80 31.52 7.42 17.47
N LYS A 81 31.72 8.12 18.57
CA LYS A 81 30.74 8.13 19.65
C LYS A 81 29.44 8.77 19.15
N ALA A 82 28.31 8.12 19.42
CA ALA A 82 27.01 8.70 19.12
C ALA A 82 26.91 10.12 19.71
N ARG A 83 26.53 11.07 18.87
CA ARG A 83 26.31 12.44 19.33
C ARG A 83 24.93 12.54 19.97
N SER A 84 24.82 13.26 21.08
CA SER A 84 23.55 13.44 21.81
C SER A 84 22.46 14.14 20.96
N GLY A 85 22.85 14.81 19.87
CA GLY A 85 21.93 15.59 19.05
C GLY A 85 21.31 16.77 19.80
N ARG A 86 20.36 17.46 19.15
CA ARG A 86 19.56 18.48 19.80
C ARG A 86 18.56 17.82 20.76
N PRO A 87 18.43 18.26 22.02
CA PRO A 87 17.42 17.74 22.93
C PRO A 87 16.01 17.81 22.33
N ARG A 88 15.20 16.78 22.59
CA ARG A 88 13.81 16.77 22.12
C ARG A 88 13.05 17.93 22.80
N SER A 89 12.43 18.80 22.00
CA SER A 89 11.61 19.91 22.49
C SER A 89 10.19 19.48 22.88
N VAL A 90 9.80 18.24 22.57
CA VAL A 90 8.50 17.67 22.88
C VAL A 90 8.72 16.51 23.85
N THR A 91 8.08 16.59 25.02
CA THR A 91 8.15 15.55 26.03
C THR A 91 7.31 14.34 25.64
N PRO A 92 7.60 13.13 26.18
CA PRO A 92 6.78 11.93 25.93
C PRO A 92 5.31 12.12 26.29
N GLU A 93 5.01 12.87 27.35
CA GLU A 93 3.65 13.16 27.82
C GLU A 93 2.90 14.02 26.80
N LYS A 94 3.59 15.00 26.22
CA LYS A 94 3.02 15.87 25.17
C LYS A 94 2.79 15.11 23.88
N GLU A 95 3.69 14.19 23.54
CA GLU A 95 3.51 13.26 22.41
C GLU A 95 2.28 12.36 22.60
N ALA A 96 2.15 11.78 23.79
CA ALA A 96 0.98 10.95 24.15
C ALA A 96 -0.33 11.77 24.11
N ALA A 97 -0.34 13.00 24.59
CA ALA A 97 -1.50 13.89 24.53
C ALA A 97 -1.94 14.23 23.09
N ILE A 98 -0.98 14.39 22.17
CA ILE A 98 -1.28 14.62 20.75
C ILE A 98 -1.92 13.36 20.14
N ILE A 99 -1.40 12.17 20.42
CA ILE A 99 -1.92 10.89 19.93
C ILE A 99 -3.34 10.68 20.46
N GLU A 100 -3.52 10.85 21.75
CA GLU A 100 -4.81 10.68 22.43
C GLU A 100 -5.87 11.63 21.88
N ALA A 101 -5.54 12.92 21.77
CA ALA A 101 -6.44 13.92 21.19
C ALA A 101 -6.79 13.60 19.74
N THR A 102 -5.82 13.11 18.95
CA THR A 102 -6.04 12.75 17.55
C THR A 102 -7.05 11.61 17.42
N ARG A 103 -6.99 10.61 18.30
CA ARG A 103 -7.81 9.40 18.24
C ARG A 103 -9.21 9.61 18.81
N ASN A 104 -9.31 10.31 19.93
CA ASN A 104 -10.50 10.28 20.79
C ASN A 104 -11.25 11.61 20.84
N THR A 105 -10.74 12.67 20.20
CA THR A 105 -11.43 13.97 20.17
C THR A 105 -11.59 14.51 18.75
N LYS A 106 -12.43 15.54 18.63
CA LYS A 106 -12.67 16.23 17.34
C LYS A 106 -12.57 17.74 17.56
N PRO A 107 -12.12 18.52 16.56
CA PRO A 107 -12.21 19.97 16.61
C PRO A 107 -13.67 20.44 16.57
N LYS A 108 -13.98 21.60 17.16
CA LYS A 108 -15.36 22.12 17.26
C LYS A 108 -16.05 22.30 15.90
N ASN A 109 -15.31 22.61 14.87
CA ASN A 109 -15.83 23.00 13.55
C ASN A 109 -15.40 22.06 12.41
N ALA A 110 -14.93 20.82 12.72
CA ALA A 110 -14.54 19.85 11.71
C ALA A 110 -14.75 18.41 12.22
N THR A 111 -14.86 17.48 11.30
CA THR A 111 -15.07 16.06 11.59
C THR A 111 -13.79 15.34 12.04
N HIS A 112 -12.61 15.91 11.74
CA HIS A 112 -11.31 15.34 12.08
C HIS A 112 -10.26 16.44 12.25
N TRP A 113 -9.18 16.10 12.93
CA TRP A 113 -8.04 16.98 13.11
C TRP A 113 -7.23 17.12 11.83
N SER A 114 -6.88 18.35 11.46
CA SER A 114 -5.79 18.64 10.52
C SER A 114 -4.49 18.87 11.28
N VAL A 115 -3.35 18.73 10.61
CA VAL A 115 -2.03 19.02 11.21
C VAL A 115 -2.00 20.43 11.84
N ARG A 116 -2.57 21.42 11.14
CA ARG A 116 -2.58 22.82 11.61
C ARG A 116 -3.51 23.03 12.80
N SER A 117 -4.70 22.42 12.79
CA SER A 117 -5.64 22.57 13.91
C SER A 117 -5.14 21.86 15.17
N MET A 118 -4.54 20.67 15.02
CA MET A 118 -3.91 19.95 16.13
C MET A 118 -2.70 20.71 16.69
N ALA A 119 -1.85 21.26 15.84
CA ALA A 119 -0.70 22.05 16.24
C ALA A 119 -1.11 23.26 17.10
N ARG A 120 -2.16 23.99 16.68
CA ARG A 120 -2.73 25.10 17.44
C ARG A 120 -3.34 24.63 18.77
N HIS A 121 -4.10 23.55 18.74
CA HIS A 121 -4.76 22.99 19.94
C HIS A 121 -3.74 22.55 21.00
N GLN A 122 -2.63 21.95 20.57
CA GLN A 122 -1.60 21.42 21.45
C GLN A 122 -0.44 22.36 21.73
N GLY A 123 -0.40 23.56 21.12
CA GLY A 123 0.67 24.54 21.31
C GLY A 123 2.04 24.08 20.79
N VAL A 124 2.06 23.34 19.69
CA VAL A 124 3.28 22.83 19.05
C VAL A 124 3.35 23.24 17.59
N SER A 125 4.52 23.04 16.94
CA SER A 125 4.63 23.31 15.51
C SER A 125 3.89 22.25 14.66
N SER A 126 3.42 22.66 13.48
CA SER A 126 2.81 21.72 12.50
C SER A 126 3.77 20.59 12.11
N ALA A 127 5.07 20.88 11.99
CA ALA A 127 6.10 19.87 11.70
C ALA A 127 6.22 18.83 12.83
N THR A 128 6.01 19.22 14.07
CA THR A 128 5.97 18.29 15.21
C THR A 128 4.79 17.33 15.10
N VAL A 129 3.58 17.86 14.87
CA VAL A 129 2.38 17.02 14.67
C VAL A 129 2.57 16.07 13.50
N GLN A 130 3.09 16.56 12.37
CA GLN A 130 3.34 15.74 11.19
C GLN A 130 4.31 14.59 11.49
N ARG A 131 5.40 14.84 12.21
CA ARG A 131 6.36 13.81 12.61
C ARG A 131 5.73 12.74 13.52
N ILE A 132 4.96 13.17 14.53
CA ILE A 132 4.26 12.25 15.43
C ILE A 132 3.25 11.41 14.64
N TRP A 133 2.39 12.03 13.85
CA TRP A 133 1.42 11.30 13.04
C TRP A 133 2.06 10.31 12.07
N SER A 134 3.18 10.69 11.45
CA SER A 134 3.93 9.78 10.57
C SER A 134 4.54 8.61 11.34
N ALA A 135 5.14 8.87 12.52
CA ALA A 135 5.74 7.82 13.35
C ALA A 135 4.72 6.79 13.86
N TYR A 136 3.49 7.23 14.15
CA TYR A 136 2.40 6.37 14.64
C TYR A 136 1.40 5.99 13.53
N HIS A 137 1.69 6.29 12.26
CA HIS A 137 0.82 6.01 11.11
C HIS A 137 -0.60 6.57 11.25
N LEU A 138 -0.78 7.70 11.94
CA LEU A 138 -2.07 8.35 12.12
C LEU A 138 -2.43 9.18 10.89
N GLN A 139 -3.60 8.94 10.32
CA GLN A 139 -4.11 9.62 9.12
C GLN A 139 -5.57 10.06 9.33
N PRO A 140 -5.85 11.09 10.16
CA PRO A 140 -7.21 11.48 10.53
C PRO A 140 -8.09 11.91 9.34
N HIS A 141 -7.47 12.34 8.24
CA HIS A 141 -8.14 12.75 7.00
C HIS A 141 -8.58 11.58 6.12
N ARG A 142 -8.13 10.35 6.41
CA ARG A 142 -8.51 9.16 5.64
C ARG A 142 -9.60 8.41 6.37
N VAL A 143 -10.66 8.10 5.63
CA VAL A 143 -11.76 7.25 6.09
C VAL A 143 -11.82 6.06 5.15
N GLU A 144 -11.70 4.87 5.71
CA GLU A 144 -11.93 3.63 4.98
C GLU A 144 -13.28 3.07 5.42
N HIS A 145 -14.12 2.78 4.45
CA HIS A 145 -15.42 2.18 4.72
C HIS A 145 -15.26 0.67 4.90
N PHE A 146 -15.82 0.15 5.94
CA PHE A 146 -15.95 -1.29 6.15
C PHE A 146 -17.39 -1.63 6.54
N LYS A 147 -17.82 -2.83 6.19
CA LYS A 147 -19.11 -3.38 6.60
C LYS A 147 -18.91 -4.80 7.06
N PHE A 148 -19.37 -5.11 8.25
CA PHE A 148 -19.46 -6.50 8.68
C PHE A 148 -20.63 -7.18 7.97
N SER A 149 -20.36 -8.33 7.41
CA SER A 149 -21.41 -9.15 6.83
C SER A 149 -22.31 -9.72 7.93
N THR A 150 -23.59 -9.67 7.69
CA THR A 150 -24.63 -10.32 8.52
C THR A 150 -24.99 -11.71 8.00
N ASP A 151 -24.29 -12.19 6.98
CA ASP A 151 -24.54 -13.50 6.35
C ASP A 151 -24.17 -14.63 7.32
N PRO A 152 -25.11 -15.51 7.70
CA PRO A 152 -24.85 -16.63 8.60
C PRO A 152 -23.84 -17.63 8.01
N GLU A 153 -23.78 -17.74 6.68
CA GLU A 153 -22.84 -18.60 5.97
C GLU A 153 -21.51 -17.91 5.60
N PHE A 154 -21.23 -16.74 6.17
CA PHE A 154 -20.09 -15.90 5.82
C PHE A 154 -18.76 -16.69 5.73
N VAL A 155 -18.46 -17.47 6.77
CA VAL A 155 -17.19 -18.22 6.84
C VAL A 155 -17.10 -19.28 5.74
N ARG A 156 -18.20 -19.99 5.48
CA ARG A 156 -18.28 -21.01 4.43
C ARG A 156 -18.06 -20.40 3.04
N LYS A 157 -18.79 -19.32 2.74
CA LYS A 157 -18.70 -18.62 1.44
C LYS A 157 -17.33 -17.99 1.22
N VAL A 158 -16.71 -17.40 2.24
CA VAL A 158 -15.34 -16.87 2.14
C VAL A 158 -14.34 -17.97 1.84
N ARG A 159 -14.46 -19.15 2.49
CA ARG A 159 -13.57 -20.29 2.21
C ARG A 159 -13.76 -20.85 0.82
N ASP A 160 -14.98 -20.96 0.36
CA ASP A 160 -15.36 -21.44 -0.95
C ASP A 160 -14.75 -20.56 -2.06
N ILE A 161 -15.06 -19.26 -2.05
CA ILE A 161 -14.60 -18.32 -3.07
C ILE A 161 -13.08 -18.14 -3.05
N VAL A 162 -12.48 -17.98 -1.86
CA VAL A 162 -11.02 -17.87 -1.75
C VAL A 162 -10.35 -19.18 -2.18
N GLY A 163 -10.96 -20.32 -1.93
CA GLY A 163 -10.51 -21.62 -2.44
C GLY A 163 -10.44 -21.64 -3.96
N LEU A 164 -11.50 -21.20 -4.65
CA LEU A 164 -11.54 -21.09 -6.10
C LEU A 164 -10.47 -20.16 -6.69
N TYR A 165 -10.13 -19.07 -5.98
CA TYR A 165 -9.13 -18.12 -6.46
C TYR A 165 -7.69 -18.60 -6.24
N LEU A 166 -7.43 -19.33 -5.16
CA LEU A 166 -6.09 -19.82 -4.83
C LEU A 166 -5.78 -21.18 -5.47
N ASN A 167 -6.79 -22.03 -5.57
CA ASN A 167 -6.67 -23.40 -6.08
C ASN A 167 -7.92 -23.72 -6.92
N PRO A 168 -8.03 -23.17 -8.13
CA PRO A 168 -9.14 -23.48 -9.01
C PRO A 168 -9.14 -24.99 -9.34
N PRO A 169 -10.30 -25.62 -9.52
CA PRO A 169 -10.37 -27.03 -9.91
C PRO A 169 -9.66 -27.25 -11.25
N ASP A 170 -9.04 -28.42 -11.41
CA ASP A 170 -8.37 -28.80 -12.65
C ASP A 170 -9.35 -28.76 -13.84
N LYS A 171 -8.92 -28.12 -14.92
CA LYS A 171 -9.70 -27.98 -16.17
C LYS A 171 -11.04 -27.25 -16.01
N ALA A 172 -11.25 -26.47 -14.94
CA ALA A 172 -12.42 -25.61 -14.78
C ALA A 172 -12.11 -24.15 -15.18
N LEU A 173 -13.15 -23.43 -15.58
CA LEU A 173 -13.11 -21.97 -15.76
C LEU A 173 -13.71 -21.30 -14.56
N VAL A 174 -13.12 -20.21 -14.11
CA VAL A 174 -13.62 -19.41 -12.98
C VAL A 174 -13.88 -17.99 -13.44
N PHE A 175 -15.13 -17.57 -13.41
CA PHE A 175 -15.55 -16.21 -13.74
C PHE A 175 -16.03 -15.47 -12.50
N SER A 176 -15.58 -14.21 -12.37
CA SER A 176 -16.20 -13.24 -11.49
C SER A 176 -17.18 -12.40 -12.29
N VAL A 177 -18.46 -12.45 -11.95
CA VAL A 177 -19.56 -11.82 -12.71
C VAL A 177 -20.26 -10.77 -11.86
N ASP A 178 -20.57 -9.63 -12.46
CA ASP A 178 -21.33 -8.55 -11.81
C ASP A 178 -21.84 -7.54 -12.85
N GLU A 179 -22.63 -6.57 -12.40
CA GLU A 179 -23.08 -5.44 -13.23
C GLU A 179 -22.68 -4.08 -12.65
N LYS A 180 -22.08 -3.26 -13.49
CA LYS A 180 -21.91 -1.84 -13.23
C LYS A 180 -23.10 -1.07 -13.78
N SER A 181 -24.06 -0.80 -12.91
CA SER A 181 -25.29 -0.12 -13.26
C SER A 181 -25.11 1.40 -13.41
N GLN A 182 -26.02 2.05 -14.15
CA GLN A 182 -26.19 3.50 -14.25
C GLN A 182 -24.90 4.27 -14.63
N ILE A 183 -24.10 3.74 -15.54
CA ILE A 183 -22.97 4.46 -16.11
C ILE A 183 -23.52 5.61 -16.96
N GLN A 184 -23.20 6.85 -16.60
CA GLN A 184 -23.74 8.04 -17.23
C GLN A 184 -22.91 8.46 -18.44
N ALA A 185 -23.58 8.77 -19.56
CA ALA A 185 -22.99 9.49 -20.67
C ALA A 185 -23.00 10.99 -20.30
N LEU A 186 -21.83 11.50 -19.93
CA LEU A 186 -21.64 12.89 -19.51
C LEU A 186 -20.91 13.66 -20.61
N ASP A 187 -21.49 14.74 -21.05
CA ASP A 187 -20.83 15.74 -21.90
C ASP A 187 -20.47 16.97 -21.07
N ARG A 188 -19.30 17.52 -21.30
CA ARG A 188 -18.86 18.76 -20.66
C ARG A 188 -19.37 19.96 -21.44
N THR A 189 -19.90 20.96 -20.73
CA THR A 189 -20.48 22.18 -21.36
C THR A 189 -19.43 23.01 -22.11
N GLN A 190 -18.12 22.80 -21.84
CA GLN A 190 -17.03 23.50 -22.49
C GLN A 190 -15.87 22.54 -22.76
N PRO A 191 -15.05 22.82 -23.80
CA PRO A 191 -13.84 22.07 -24.10
C PRO A 191 -12.87 22.03 -22.93
N LEU A 192 -12.15 20.92 -22.81
CA LEU A 192 -11.07 20.75 -21.84
C LEU A 192 -9.93 21.74 -22.12
N LEU A 193 -9.40 22.37 -21.09
CA LEU A 193 -8.13 23.09 -21.18
C LEU A 193 -6.99 22.08 -21.07
N PRO A 194 -6.14 21.99 -22.11
CA PRO A 194 -5.12 20.92 -22.17
C PRO A 194 -4.05 21.09 -21.11
N LEU A 195 -3.45 19.97 -20.73
CA LEU A 195 -2.26 19.91 -19.89
C LEU A 195 -1.12 20.73 -20.48
N ARG A 196 -0.46 21.56 -19.65
CA ARG A 196 0.74 22.34 -20.03
C ARG A 196 1.79 22.21 -18.94
N PRO A 197 3.08 22.44 -19.22
CA PRO A 197 4.12 22.44 -18.19
C PRO A 197 3.74 23.40 -17.04
N GLY A 198 3.70 22.88 -15.81
CA GLY A 198 3.32 23.63 -14.61
C GLY A 198 1.80 23.84 -14.41
N LEU A 199 0.95 23.44 -15.34
CA LEU A 199 -0.51 23.57 -15.25
C LEU A 199 -1.20 22.23 -15.52
N PRO A 200 -2.00 21.70 -14.57
CA PRO A 200 -2.77 20.50 -14.82
C PRO A 200 -3.86 20.75 -15.86
N GLU A 201 -4.31 19.67 -16.50
CA GLU A 201 -5.55 19.69 -17.30
C GLU A 201 -6.71 20.22 -16.45
N ARG A 202 -7.53 21.10 -17.02
CA ARG A 202 -8.70 21.67 -16.37
C ARG A 202 -9.96 21.38 -17.16
N GLN A 203 -11.00 20.99 -16.46
CA GLN A 203 -12.33 20.74 -17.02
C GLN A 203 -13.38 21.53 -16.23
N THR A 204 -14.48 21.86 -16.90
CA THR A 204 -15.63 22.46 -16.22
C THR A 204 -16.25 21.47 -15.25
N HIS A 205 -16.87 21.97 -14.19
CA HIS A 205 -17.68 21.16 -13.27
C HIS A 205 -19.07 20.86 -13.83
N ASP A 206 -19.53 21.66 -14.77
CA ASP A 206 -20.83 21.50 -15.42
C ASP A 206 -20.80 20.39 -16.47
N TYR A 207 -21.90 19.68 -16.57
CA TYR A 207 -22.09 18.61 -17.56
C TYR A 207 -23.56 18.42 -17.93
N GLU A 208 -23.78 17.98 -19.17
CA GLU A 208 -25.05 17.48 -19.65
C GLU A 208 -25.12 15.96 -19.58
N ARG A 209 -26.29 15.42 -19.28
CA ARG A 209 -26.55 13.98 -19.19
C ARG A 209 -27.27 13.49 -20.42
N HIS A 210 -26.67 12.61 -21.19
CA HIS A 210 -27.23 12.01 -22.40
C HIS A 210 -27.81 10.61 -22.19
N GLY A 211 -28.07 10.24 -20.92
CA GLY A 211 -28.63 8.96 -20.53
C GLY A 211 -27.62 8.04 -19.84
N THR A 212 -28.06 6.81 -19.58
CA THR A 212 -27.30 5.82 -18.82
C THR A 212 -27.25 4.47 -19.54
N THR A 213 -26.21 3.68 -19.24
CA THR A 213 -26.14 2.27 -19.62
C THR A 213 -25.69 1.43 -18.40
N THR A 214 -25.97 0.14 -18.45
CA THR A 214 -25.46 -0.85 -17.50
C THR A 214 -24.48 -1.76 -18.22
N LEU A 215 -23.33 -2.00 -17.66
CA LEU A 215 -22.34 -2.95 -18.16
C LEU A 215 -22.41 -4.24 -17.33
N PHE A 216 -22.89 -5.34 -17.93
CA PHE A 216 -22.67 -6.66 -17.42
C PHE A 216 -21.27 -7.13 -17.82
N ALA A 217 -20.52 -7.71 -16.90
CA ALA A 217 -19.19 -8.18 -17.20
C ALA A 217 -18.85 -9.47 -16.45
N ALA A 218 -18.07 -10.33 -17.11
CA ALA A 218 -17.50 -11.56 -16.59
C ALA A 218 -15.98 -11.50 -16.77
N LEU A 219 -15.25 -11.49 -15.66
CA LEU A 219 -13.79 -11.58 -15.65
C LEU A 219 -13.38 -13.04 -15.50
N ASN A 220 -12.66 -13.58 -16.45
CA ASN A 220 -11.97 -14.85 -16.28
C ASN A 220 -10.81 -14.65 -15.28
N VAL A 221 -10.91 -15.29 -14.13
CA VAL A 221 -9.95 -15.12 -13.04
C VAL A 221 -8.57 -15.69 -13.39
N LEU A 222 -8.52 -16.69 -14.27
CA LEU A 222 -7.29 -17.41 -14.61
C LEU A 222 -6.42 -16.67 -15.63
N ASP A 223 -7.02 -16.09 -16.64
CA ASP A 223 -6.29 -15.42 -17.73
C ASP A 223 -6.45 -13.90 -17.76
N GLY A 224 -7.44 -13.36 -17.01
CA GLY A 224 -7.70 -11.93 -16.94
C GLY A 224 -8.51 -11.37 -18.11
N THR A 225 -9.03 -12.21 -19.01
CA THR A 225 -9.92 -11.76 -20.08
C THR A 225 -11.29 -11.35 -19.53
N VAL A 226 -11.93 -10.39 -20.19
CA VAL A 226 -13.22 -9.86 -19.78
C VAL A 226 -14.22 -9.98 -20.93
N LEU A 227 -15.33 -10.64 -20.69
CA LEU A 227 -16.52 -10.53 -21.52
C LEU A 227 -17.39 -9.40 -20.95
N GLY A 228 -17.77 -8.42 -21.76
CA GLY A 228 -18.63 -7.33 -21.31
C GLY A 228 -19.72 -7.00 -22.34
N HIS A 229 -20.91 -6.70 -21.82
CA HIS A 229 -22.06 -6.32 -22.63
C HIS A 229 -22.86 -5.18 -22.00
N CYS A 230 -23.03 -4.08 -22.74
CA CYS A 230 -23.82 -2.95 -22.30
C CYS A 230 -25.30 -3.15 -22.61
N GLN A 231 -26.15 -2.88 -21.64
CA GLN A 231 -27.61 -2.97 -21.73
C GLN A 231 -28.27 -1.71 -21.13
N PRO A 232 -29.46 -1.34 -21.59
CA PRO A 232 -30.17 -0.16 -21.05
C PRO A 232 -30.67 -0.39 -19.62
N ARG A 233 -30.87 -1.62 -19.22
CA ARG A 233 -31.43 -2.02 -17.91
C ARG A 233 -30.61 -3.18 -17.30
N HIS A 234 -30.81 -3.43 -15.99
CA HIS A 234 -30.13 -4.48 -15.21
C HIS A 234 -31.15 -5.42 -14.54
N ARG A 235 -32.17 -5.83 -15.30
CA ARG A 235 -33.17 -6.79 -14.83
C ARG A 235 -32.71 -8.23 -15.11
N HIS A 236 -33.44 -9.19 -14.59
CA HIS A 236 -33.13 -10.61 -14.82
C HIS A 236 -33.14 -11.03 -16.31
N GLN A 237 -33.95 -10.38 -17.16
CA GLN A 237 -33.98 -10.65 -18.60
C GLN A 237 -32.63 -10.29 -19.28
N GLU A 238 -32.11 -9.13 -18.98
CA GLU A 238 -30.83 -8.67 -19.50
C GLU A 238 -29.69 -9.52 -18.93
N PHE A 239 -29.79 -9.93 -17.67
CA PHE A 239 -28.83 -10.85 -17.07
C PHE A 239 -28.86 -12.25 -17.71
N LEU A 240 -30.02 -12.82 -17.98
CA LEU A 240 -30.14 -14.08 -18.71
C LEU A 240 -29.48 -14.01 -20.09
N GLY A 241 -29.78 -12.96 -20.86
CA GLY A 241 -29.13 -12.74 -22.16
C GLY A 241 -27.60 -12.57 -22.05
N PHE A 242 -27.11 -12.08 -20.91
CA PHE A 242 -25.67 -12.03 -20.64
C PHE A 242 -25.11 -13.42 -20.31
N LEU A 243 -25.81 -14.24 -19.53
CA LEU A 243 -25.42 -15.64 -19.25
C LEU A 243 -25.35 -16.48 -20.54
N ASP A 244 -26.31 -16.31 -21.45
CA ASP A 244 -26.30 -16.99 -22.76
C ASP A 244 -25.07 -16.57 -23.59
N ARG A 245 -24.69 -15.30 -23.57
CA ARG A 245 -23.46 -14.82 -24.22
C ARG A 245 -22.21 -15.37 -23.58
N LEU A 246 -22.18 -15.47 -22.25
CA LEU A 246 -21.06 -16.09 -21.52
C LEU A 246 -20.95 -17.57 -21.91
N ALA A 247 -22.07 -18.29 -21.93
CA ALA A 247 -22.12 -19.69 -22.34
C ALA A 247 -21.62 -19.88 -23.78
N ALA A 248 -22.05 -19.02 -24.70
CA ALA A 248 -21.60 -19.05 -26.10
C ALA A 248 -20.10 -18.69 -26.27
N SER A 249 -19.51 -17.92 -25.35
CA SER A 249 -18.08 -17.54 -25.39
C SER A 249 -17.16 -18.62 -24.84
N VAL A 250 -17.68 -19.53 -24.03
CA VAL A 250 -16.93 -20.66 -23.47
C VAL A 250 -16.82 -21.75 -24.51
N ASN A 251 -15.60 -22.06 -24.95
CA ASN A 251 -15.37 -23.19 -25.83
C ASN A 251 -15.83 -24.48 -25.14
N ASP A 252 -16.73 -25.24 -25.82
CA ASP A 252 -17.30 -26.46 -25.25
C ASP A 252 -16.26 -27.62 -25.27
N ARG A 253 -15.37 -27.60 -24.28
CA ARG A 253 -14.41 -28.68 -24.01
C ARG A 253 -14.87 -29.59 -22.87
N GLY A 254 -16.16 -29.55 -22.50
CA GLY A 254 -16.67 -30.32 -21.37
C GLY A 254 -16.18 -29.81 -19.99
N GLN A 255 -15.66 -28.60 -19.92
CA GLN A 255 -15.12 -28.02 -18.67
C GLN A 255 -16.24 -27.51 -17.77
N ASP A 256 -16.07 -27.66 -16.47
CA ASP A 256 -16.93 -26.98 -15.49
C ASP A 256 -16.65 -25.47 -15.46
N VAL A 257 -17.71 -24.70 -15.23
CA VAL A 257 -17.67 -23.26 -15.18
C VAL A 257 -18.14 -22.80 -13.80
N HIS A 258 -17.24 -22.25 -13.02
CA HIS A 258 -17.55 -21.68 -11.73
C HIS A 258 -17.80 -20.17 -11.87
N ILE A 259 -18.95 -19.71 -11.38
CA ILE A 259 -19.36 -18.29 -11.46
C ILE A 259 -19.47 -17.72 -10.04
N VAL A 260 -18.58 -16.80 -9.73
CA VAL A 260 -18.64 -16.00 -8.49
C VAL A 260 -19.46 -14.74 -8.77
N MET A 261 -20.55 -14.55 -8.03
CA MET A 261 -21.42 -13.39 -8.16
C MET A 261 -21.96 -12.93 -6.80
N ASP A 262 -22.53 -11.74 -6.73
CA ASP A 262 -23.13 -11.22 -5.51
C ASP A 262 -24.54 -11.76 -5.25
N ASN A 263 -25.08 -11.44 -4.08
CA ASN A 263 -26.42 -11.87 -3.65
C ASN A 263 -27.56 -10.98 -4.14
N TYR A 264 -27.37 -10.22 -5.23
CA TYR A 264 -28.41 -9.32 -5.73
C TYR A 264 -29.68 -10.06 -6.15
N GLY A 265 -30.83 -9.41 -6.02
CA GLY A 265 -32.14 -10.02 -6.26
C GLY A 265 -32.33 -10.59 -7.68
N THR A 266 -31.77 -9.91 -8.67
CA THR A 266 -31.75 -10.33 -10.08
C THR A 266 -31.12 -11.71 -10.26
N HIS A 267 -30.01 -11.97 -9.58
CA HIS A 267 -29.26 -13.24 -9.67
C HIS A 267 -30.01 -14.43 -9.04
N LYS A 268 -30.97 -14.16 -8.17
CA LYS A 268 -31.79 -15.18 -7.50
C LYS A 268 -33.18 -15.36 -8.11
N HIS A 269 -33.45 -14.67 -9.19
CA HIS A 269 -34.75 -14.75 -9.87
C HIS A 269 -35.05 -16.20 -10.31
N PRO A 270 -36.32 -16.69 -10.24
CA PRO A 270 -36.67 -18.06 -10.61
C PRO A 270 -36.16 -18.47 -12.00
N GLN A 271 -36.30 -17.62 -13.01
CA GLN A 271 -35.81 -17.90 -14.36
C GLN A 271 -34.29 -18.06 -14.44
N VAL A 272 -33.52 -17.31 -13.62
CA VAL A 272 -32.07 -17.48 -13.52
C VAL A 272 -31.72 -18.83 -12.91
N LYS A 273 -32.45 -19.24 -11.87
CA LYS A 273 -32.31 -20.58 -11.28
C LYS A 273 -32.62 -21.70 -12.29
N THR A 274 -33.69 -21.51 -13.10
CA THR A 274 -34.04 -22.44 -14.18
C THR A 274 -32.92 -22.51 -15.20
N TRP A 275 -32.30 -21.38 -15.57
CA TRP A 275 -31.17 -21.36 -16.49
C TRP A 275 -29.99 -22.22 -15.96
N PHE A 276 -29.61 -22.03 -14.70
CA PHE A 276 -28.54 -22.84 -14.08
C PHE A 276 -28.91 -24.32 -14.00
N ALA A 277 -30.17 -24.65 -13.72
CA ALA A 277 -30.62 -26.04 -13.70
C ALA A 277 -30.52 -26.70 -15.09
N ALA A 278 -30.73 -25.91 -16.17
CA ALA A 278 -30.56 -26.37 -17.55
C ALA A 278 -29.06 -26.45 -17.98
N HIS A 279 -28.16 -25.85 -17.22
CA HIS A 279 -26.73 -25.82 -17.52
C HIS A 279 -25.92 -26.43 -16.36
N PRO A 280 -25.93 -27.76 -16.16
CA PRO A 280 -25.40 -28.42 -14.97
C PRO A 280 -23.89 -28.26 -14.76
N ARG A 281 -23.14 -27.87 -15.80
CA ARG A 281 -21.70 -27.54 -15.71
C ARG A 281 -21.42 -26.15 -15.16
N TYR A 282 -22.45 -25.32 -14.96
CA TYR A 282 -22.31 -23.94 -14.42
C TYR A 282 -22.62 -23.93 -12.93
N HIS A 283 -21.59 -23.76 -12.10
CA HIS A 283 -21.67 -23.78 -10.65
C HIS A 283 -21.62 -22.37 -10.09
N VAL A 284 -22.64 -21.98 -9.32
CA VAL A 284 -22.75 -20.62 -8.76
C VAL A 284 -22.21 -20.55 -7.35
N HIS A 285 -21.39 -19.55 -7.09
CA HIS A 285 -20.79 -19.23 -5.80
C HIS A 285 -21.17 -17.81 -5.40
N PHE A 286 -22.10 -17.68 -4.46
CA PHE A 286 -22.55 -16.37 -4.01
C PHE A 286 -21.59 -15.79 -2.97
N THR A 287 -21.18 -14.50 -3.16
CA THR A 287 -20.45 -13.77 -2.13
C THR A 287 -21.31 -13.59 -0.89
N PRO A 288 -20.70 -13.49 0.32
CA PRO A 288 -21.48 -13.16 1.52
C PRO A 288 -22.13 -11.78 1.37
N THR A 289 -23.30 -11.60 1.94
CA THR A 289 -24.01 -10.32 1.94
C THR A 289 -23.12 -9.18 2.45
N GLY A 290 -23.02 -8.10 1.66
CA GLY A 290 -22.16 -6.95 1.98
C GLY A 290 -20.65 -7.20 1.80
N SER A 291 -20.27 -8.20 1.00
CA SER A 291 -18.87 -8.57 0.75
C SER A 291 -18.51 -8.58 -0.73
N SER A 292 -18.97 -7.58 -1.50
CA SER A 292 -18.65 -7.42 -2.93
C SER A 292 -17.13 -7.38 -3.20
N TRP A 293 -16.32 -6.95 -2.23
CA TRP A 293 -14.86 -6.96 -2.31
C TRP A 293 -14.25 -8.36 -2.58
N LEU A 294 -14.99 -9.43 -2.35
CA LEU A 294 -14.61 -10.81 -2.74
C LEU A 294 -14.81 -11.05 -4.24
N ASN A 295 -15.63 -10.26 -4.92
CA ASN A 295 -15.85 -10.39 -6.35
C ASN A 295 -14.76 -9.61 -7.11
N GLN A 296 -13.86 -10.31 -7.82
CA GLN A 296 -12.71 -9.69 -8.48
C GLN A 296 -13.09 -8.74 -9.62
N ILE A 297 -14.26 -8.90 -10.24
CA ILE A 297 -14.74 -7.99 -11.29
C ILE A 297 -14.91 -6.55 -10.79
N GLU A 298 -15.18 -6.34 -9.50
CA GLU A 298 -15.28 -5.01 -8.90
C GLU A 298 -13.98 -4.21 -9.02
N ARG A 299 -12.83 -4.87 -8.91
CA ARG A 299 -11.54 -4.25 -9.14
C ARG A 299 -11.39 -3.80 -10.60
N TRP A 300 -11.84 -4.62 -11.53
CA TRP A 300 -11.83 -4.26 -12.96
C TRP A 300 -12.79 -3.11 -13.25
N PHE A 301 -13.97 -3.07 -12.62
CA PHE A 301 -14.88 -1.93 -12.70
C PHE A 301 -14.27 -0.63 -12.16
N ALA A 302 -13.48 -0.70 -11.11
CA ALA A 302 -12.73 0.45 -10.63
C ALA A 302 -11.68 0.92 -11.65
N GLU A 303 -11.00 0.00 -12.32
CA GLU A 303 -10.01 0.32 -13.35
C GLU A 303 -10.62 1.00 -14.58
N ILE A 304 -11.66 0.43 -15.19
CA ILE A 304 -12.33 1.05 -16.35
C ILE A 304 -12.91 2.42 -15.97
N THR A 305 -13.45 2.54 -14.75
CA THR A 305 -13.97 3.83 -14.26
C THR A 305 -12.87 4.88 -14.19
N ALA A 306 -11.73 4.54 -13.62
CA ALA A 306 -10.61 5.48 -13.46
C ALA A 306 -9.94 5.82 -14.79
N LYS A 307 -9.77 4.81 -15.66
CA LYS A 307 -8.96 4.93 -16.88
C LYS A 307 -9.76 5.46 -18.08
N ARG A 308 -11.06 5.17 -18.16
CA ARG A 308 -11.87 5.51 -19.36
C ARG A 308 -13.12 6.33 -19.08
N ILE A 309 -13.89 6.02 -18.01
CA ILE A 309 -15.21 6.62 -17.84
C ILE A 309 -15.14 7.97 -17.14
N ARG A 310 -14.42 8.06 -16.00
CA ARG A 310 -14.44 9.24 -15.11
C ARG A 310 -14.02 10.55 -15.81
N ARG A 311 -13.05 10.50 -16.72
CA ARG A 311 -12.54 11.66 -17.47
C ARG A 311 -13.05 11.71 -18.91
N GLY A 312 -13.84 10.73 -19.32
CA GLY A 312 -14.42 10.67 -20.66
C GLY A 312 -15.55 11.69 -20.82
N THR A 313 -15.66 12.25 -22.02
CA THR A 313 -16.78 13.06 -22.48
C THR A 313 -17.54 12.25 -23.52
N PHE A 314 -18.85 12.13 -23.37
CA PHE A 314 -19.71 11.27 -24.19
C PHE A 314 -21.00 11.98 -24.55
N LEU A 315 -21.16 12.28 -25.82
CA LEU A 315 -22.33 12.98 -26.38
C LEU A 315 -23.58 12.08 -26.50
N SER A 316 -23.44 10.79 -26.26
CA SER A 316 -24.55 9.84 -26.31
C SER A 316 -24.21 8.53 -25.57
N VAL A 317 -25.27 7.79 -25.17
CA VAL A 317 -25.10 6.41 -24.65
C VAL A 317 -24.42 5.49 -25.65
N LYS A 318 -24.65 5.68 -26.96
CA LYS A 318 -24.00 4.89 -28.02
C LYS A 318 -22.49 5.11 -28.04
N GLU A 319 -22.04 6.36 -27.86
CA GLU A 319 -20.62 6.69 -27.79
C GLU A 319 -19.97 6.12 -26.52
N LEU A 320 -20.62 6.28 -25.37
CA LEU A 320 -20.17 5.65 -24.11
C LEU A 320 -20.04 4.13 -24.24
N THR A 321 -21.04 3.46 -24.80
CA THR A 321 -21.03 2.00 -25.03
C THR A 321 -19.89 1.60 -25.93
N ARG A 322 -19.64 2.34 -27.03
CA ARG A 322 -18.52 2.09 -27.94
C ARG A 322 -17.18 2.26 -27.25
N ALA A 323 -17.04 3.27 -26.39
CA ALA A 323 -15.82 3.50 -25.61
C ALA A 323 -15.56 2.39 -24.59
N ILE A 324 -16.59 1.86 -23.94
CA ILE A 324 -16.51 0.71 -23.03
C ILE A 324 -16.07 -0.54 -23.80
N GLN A 325 -16.69 -0.83 -24.95
CA GLN A 325 -16.35 -2.01 -25.77
C GLN A 325 -14.91 -1.92 -26.31
N ALA A 326 -14.47 -0.74 -26.74
CA ALA A 326 -13.09 -0.52 -27.17
C ALA A 326 -12.08 -0.75 -26.03
N TYR A 327 -12.41 -0.32 -24.80
CA TYR A 327 -11.57 -0.57 -23.63
C TYR A 327 -11.47 -2.07 -23.31
N ILE A 328 -12.59 -2.80 -23.37
CA ILE A 328 -12.61 -4.27 -23.17
C ILE A 328 -11.74 -4.94 -24.22
N HIS A 329 -11.93 -4.60 -25.49
CA HIS A 329 -11.16 -5.16 -26.60
C HIS A 329 -9.66 -4.93 -26.40
N GLU A 330 -9.25 -3.72 -26.09
CA GLU A 330 -7.83 -3.39 -25.88
C GLU A 330 -7.25 -4.11 -24.65
N THR A 331 -8.01 -4.20 -23.56
CA THR A 331 -7.59 -4.95 -22.37
C THR A 331 -7.38 -6.43 -22.68
N ASN A 332 -8.26 -7.02 -23.49
CA ASN A 332 -8.19 -8.42 -23.89
C ASN A 332 -7.07 -8.76 -24.89
N ARG A 333 -6.42 -7.76 -25.50
CA ARG A 333 -5.23 -8.00 -26.34
C ARG A 333 -4.00 -8.44 -25.52
N THR A 334 -3.90 -7.93 -24.30
CA THR A 334 -2.83 -8.27 -23.35
C THR A 334 -3.42 -8.44 -21.95
N PRO A 335 -4.25 -9.47 -21.75
CA PRO A 335 -4.97 -9.64 -20.51
C PRO A 335 -4.00 -9.94 -19.37
N LYS A 336 -4.34 -9.45 -18.17
CA LYS A 336 -3.55 -9.66 -16.95
C LYS A 336 -4.49 -10.07 -15.83
N PRO A 337 -4.40 -11.29 -15.31
CA PRO A 337 -5.24 -11.72 -14.21
C PRO A 337 -4.91 -10.95 -12.92
N PHE A 338 -5.93 -10.73 -12.11
CA PHE A 338 -5.72 -10.22 -10.76
C PHE A 338 -5.30 -11.36 -9.84
N VAL A 339 -4.05 -11.32 -9.37
CA VAL A 339 -3.55 -12.33 -8.45
C VAL A 339 -4.16 -12.13 -7.06
N TRP A 340 -4.89 -13.12 -6.58
CA TRP A 340 -5.42 -13.15 -5.23
C TRP A 340 -4.38 -13.75 -4.28
N THR A 341 -4.02 -13.03 -3.22
CA THR A 341 -2.96 -13.46 -2.29
C THR A 341 -3.45 -13.73 -0.88
N ALA A 342 -4.64 -13.22 -0.52
CA ALA A 342 -5.15 -13.33 0.84
C ALA A 342 -5.79 -14.71 1.09
N THR A 343 -5.34 -15.44 2.11
CA THR A 343 -5.98 -16.69 2.52
C THR A 343 -7.27 -16.43 3.31
N ALA A 344 -8.24 -17.34 3.26
CA ALA A 344 -9.46 -17.25 4.06
C ALA A 344 -9.14 -17.09 5.55
N LYS A 345 -8.13 -17.81 6.06
CA LYS A 345 -7.67 -17.71 7.45
C LYS A 345 -7.19 -16.29 7.80
N SER A 346 -6.45 -15.64 6.90
CA SER A 346 -5.95 -14.27 7.10
C SER A 346 -7.09 -13.24 7.12
N ILE A 347 -8.07 -13.41 6.25
CA ILE A 347 -9.28 -12.56 6.17
C ILE A 347 -10.09 -12.69 7.47
N LEU A 348 -10.42 -13.92 7.87
CA LEU A 348 -11.21 -14.19 9.07
C LEU A 348 -10.51 -13.67 10.33
N ARG A 349 -9.18 -13.82 10.43
CA ARG A 349 -8.39 -13.28 11.55
C ARG A 349 -8.44 -11.76 11.62
N LYS A 350 -8.34 -11.06 10.48
CA LYS A 350 -8.48 -9.59 10.43
C LYS A 350 -9.87 -9.16 10.91
N LEU A 351 -10.92 -9.80 10.42
CA LEU A 351 -12.30 -9.47 10.81
C LEU A 351 -12.55 -9.70 12.31
N LYS A 352 -12.02 -10.80 12.88
CA LYS A 352 -12.08 -11.04 14.32
C LYS A 352 -11.42 -9.91 15.10
N LYS A 353 -10.20 -9.51 14.71
CA LYS A 353 -9.48 -8.40 15.34
C LYS A 353 -10.24 -7.07 15.26
N TYR A 354 -10.91 -6.79 14.13
CA TYR A 354 -11.74 -5.58 14.01
C TYR A 354 -12.98 -5.62 14.91
N LYS A 355 -13.64 -6.78 15.06
CA LYS A 355 -14.77 -6.93 16.01
C LYS A 355 -14.31 -6.70 17.44
N GLU A 356 -13.20 -7.32 17.85
CA GLU A 356 -12.63 -7.15 19.18
C GLU A 356 -12.26 -5.67 19.47
N SER A 357 -11.75 -4.92 18.47
CA SER A 357 -11.43 -3.51 18.65
C SER A 357 -12.66 -2.60 18.76
N LEU A 358 -13.83 -3.01 18.27
CA LEU A 358 -15.08 -2.28 18.47
C LEU A 358 -15.64 -2.53 19.88
N ASP A 359 -15.54 -3.77 20.37
CA ASP A 359 -16.04 -4.15 21.70
C ASP A 359 -15.19 -3.54 22.83
N THR A 360 -13.91 -3.23 22.56
CA THR A 360 -12.98 -2.58 23.52
C THR A 360 -12.94 -1.06 23.42
N GLY A 361 -13.66 -0.46 22.49
CA GLY A 361 -13.66 0.99 22.22
C GLY A 361 -14.78 1.78 22.91
N HIS A 362 -15.49 1.17 23.89
CA HIS A 362 -16.49 1.83 24.72
C HIS A 362 -16.01 1.96 26.17
#